data_9b8a8f775d7b934b33388802081c8b87
#
_entry.id   9b8a8f775d7b934b33388802081c8b87
#
_cell.length_a   1.000
_cell.length_b   1.000
_cell.length_c   1.000
_cell.angle_alpha   90.00
_cell.angle_beta   90.00
_cell.angle_gamma   90.00
#
_symmetry.space_group_name_H-M   'P 1'
#
loop_
_entity.id
_entity.type
_entity.pdbx_description
1 polymer ?
#
loop_
_entity_poly.entity_id
_entity_poly.type
_entity_poly.pdbx_seq_one_letter_code
_entity_poly.pdbx_strand_id
1 'polypeptide(L)'
;MNETFDILVIGGGINGAGIVRDASGRNLKVCLVEKNKVGSATSSWSTKLIHGGLRYLENYEFRLVRESLKEREVIKKIASNITTPLPFICLLYTSDAADEKYR
;
A
#
# COMPACT_ATOMS: atom_id res chain seq x y z
N MET A 1 -31.00 13.85 17.05
CA MET A 1 -29.86 14.72 16.72
C MET A 1 -29.45 14.41 15.28
N ASN A 2 -29.50 15.39 14.42
CA ASN A 2 -28.97 15.20 13.06
C ASN A 2 -27.46 15.45 13.11
N GLU A 3 -26.67 14.39 13.17
CA GLU A 3 -25.24 14.51 12.98
C GLU A 3 -24.93 14.72 11.50
N THR A 4 -24.26 15.81 11.18
CA THR A 4 -23.78 16.08 9.80
C THR A 4 -22.32 15.71 9.71
N PHE A 5 -21.94 15.04 8.64
CA PHE A 5 -20.58 14.68 8.30
C PHE A 5 -20.13 15.44 7.06
N ASP A 6 -18.87 15.78 7.01
CA ASP A 6 -18.25 16.45 5.85
C ASP A 6 -17.93 15.42 4.75
N ILE A 7 -17.52 14.21 5.16
CA ILE A 7 -17.10 13.15 4.25
C ILE A 7 -17.71 11.82 4.68
N LEU A 8 -18.24 11.09 3.72
CA LEU A 8 -18.63 9.67 3.87
C LEU A 8 -17.64 8.80 3.12
N VAL A 9 -16.97 7.90 3.83
CA VAL A 9 -16.05 6.90 3.26
C VAL A 9 -16.74 5.55 3.26
N ILE A 10 -16.88 4.94 2.09
CA ILE A 10 -17.48 3.62 1.91
C ILE A 10 -16.36 2.60 1.72
N GLY A 11 -16.21 1.70 2.67
CA GLY A 11 -15.19 0.65 2.69
C GLY A 11 -14.06 0.92 3.68
N GLY A 12 -13.87 -0.03 4.60
CA GLY A 12 -12.91 0.02 5.71
C GLY A 12 -11.62 -0.76 5.44
N GLY A 13 -11.15 -0.81 4.19
CA GLY A 13 -9.82 -1.33 3.86
C GLY A 13 -8.72 -0.31 4.13
N ILE A 14 -7.49 -0.60 3.71
CA ILE A 14 -6.32 0.28 3.94
C ILE A 14 -6.51 1.68 3.35
N ASN A 15 -7.14 1.78 2.18
CA ASN A 15 -7.40 3.07 1.54
C ASN A 15 -8.43 3.89 2.32
N GLY A 16 -9.54 3.28 2.72
CA GLY A 16 -10.57 3.93 3.54
C GLY A 16 -10.01 4.41 4.87
N ALA A 17 -9.24 3.58 5.55
CA ALA A 17 -8.56 3.94 6.79
C ALA A 17 -7.59 5.12 6.61
N GLY A 18 -6.83 5.14 5.51
CA GLY A 18 -5.93 6.24 5.16
C GLY A 18 -6.68 7.56 4.95
N ILE A 19 -7.79 7.53 4.20
CA ILE A 19 -8.63 8.70 3.94
C ILE A 19 -9.23 9.23 5.25
N VAL A 20 -9.79 8.36 6.09
CA VAL A 20 -10.35 8.75 7.39
C VAL A 20 -9.29 9.42 8.27
N ARG A 21 -8.10 8.82 8.34
CA ARG A 21 -7.00 9.36 9.13
C ARG A 21 -6.59 10.76 8.67
N ASP A 22 -6.38 10.94 7.37
CA ASP A 22 -5.95 12.23 6.81
C ASP A 22 -7.04 13.30 6.98
N ALA A 23 -8.29 12.98 6.63
CA ALA A 23 -9.41 13.91 6.74
C ALA A 23 -9.69 14.32 8.21
N SER A 24 -9.64 13.38 9.14
CA SER A 24 -9.79 13.67 10.57
C SER A 24 -8.66 14.56 11.09
N GLY A 25 -7.44 14.36 10.60
CA GLY A 25 -6.30 15.22 10.92
C GLY A 25 -6.45 16.66 10.38
N ARG A 26 -7.34 16.87 9.44
CA ARG A 26 -7.71 18.19 8.88
C ARG A 26 -8.95 18.80 9.53
N ASN A 27 -9.39 18.27 10.67
CA ASN A 27 -10.58 18.70 11.39
C ASN A 27 -11.90 18.52 10.62
N LEU A 28 -11.96 17.59 9.67
CA LEU A 28 -13.18 17.21 8.99
C LEU A 28 -13.91 16.12 9.77
N LYS A 29 -15.24 16.21 9.83
CA LYS A 29 -16.09 15.15 10.39
C LYS A 29 -16.24 14.03 9.35
N VAL A 30 -15.70 12.88 9.63
CA VAL A 30 -15.68 11.74 8.70
C VAL A 30 -16.54 10.60 9.25
N CYS A 31 -17.39 10.06 8.39
CA CYS A 31 -18.10 8.83 8.64
C CYS A 31 -17.52 7.71 7.76
N LEU A 32 -17.12 6.60 8.38
CA LEU A 32 -16.72 5.39 7.67
C LEU A 32 -17.81 4.35 7.77
N VAL A 33 -18.24 3.78 6.66
CA VAL A 33 -19.16 2.64 6.62
C VAL A 33 -18.48 1.43 6.01
N GLU A 34 -18.57 0.30 6.70
CA GLU A 34 -18.04 -0.99 6.27
C GLU A 34 -19.07 -2.07 6.48
N LYS A 35 -19.33 -2.88 5.46
CA LYS A 35 -20.33 -3.95 5.51
C LYS A 35 -19.93 -5.13 6.40
N ASN A 36 -18.63 -5.32 6.62
CA ASN A 36 -18.07 -6.40 7.43
C ASN A 36 -17.13 -5.82 8.50
N LYS A 37 -16.10 -6.57 8.90
CA LYS A 37 -15.02 -6.06 9.76
C LYS A 37 -14.06 -5.19 8.97
N VAL A 38 -13.58 -4.14 9.59
CA VAL A 38 -12.51 -3.27 9.02
C VAL A 38 -11.31 -4.12 8.62
N GLY A 39 -10.83 -3.92 7.39
CA GLY A 39 -9.69 -4.64 6.85
C GLY A 39 -9.91 -6.09 6.47
N SER A 40 -11.12 -6.62 6.54
CA SER A 40 -11.41 -8.05 6.36
C SER A 40 -11.37 -8.56 4.91
N ALA A 41 -11.33 -7.68 3.93
CA ALA A 41 -11.29 -8.03 2.51
C ALA A 41 -9.83 -8.04 1.99
N THR A 42 -9.55 -7.38 0.89
CA THR A 42 -8.25 -7.37 0.20
C THR A 42 -7.07 -7.04 1.14
N SER A 43 -7.25 -6.11 2.08
CA SER A 43 -6.20 -5.75 3.04
C SER A 43 -5.73 -6.92 3.91
N SER A 44 -6.62 -7.83 4.27
CA SER A 44 -6.28 -9.04 5.03
C SER A 44 -5.70 -10.16 4.16
N TRP A 45 -6.11 -10.24 2.90
CA TRP A 45 -5.71 -11.29 1.96
C TRP A 45 -4.46 -10.94 1.14
N SER A 46 -3.93 -9.74 1.29
CA SER A 46 -2.67 -9.33 0.68
C SER A 46 -1.48 -9.99 1.37
N THR A 47 -0.32 -9.99 0.71
CA THR A 47 0.94 -10.45 1.33
C THR A 47 1.42 -9.55 2.46
N LYS A 48 0.82 -8.37 2.63
CA LYS A 48 1.21 -7.32 3.60
C LYS A 48 2.66 -6.86 3.45
N LEU A 49 3.24 -7.05 2.27
CA LEU A 49 4.54 -6.53 1.92
C LEU A 49 4.44 -5.10 1.41
N ILE A 50 5.21 -4.22 2.02
CA ILE A 50 5.35 -2.83 1.60
C ILE A 50 6.66 -2.74 0.82
N HIS A 51 6.57 -2.61 -0.49
CA HIS A 51 7.73 -2.68 -1.39
C HIS A 51 7.69 -1.61 -2.47
N GLY A 52 8.82 -1.38 -3.13
CA GLY A 52 8.95 -0.38 -4.19
C GLY A 52 8.54 -0.86 -5.59
N GLY A 53 8.10 -2.12 -5.73
CA GLY A 53 7.70 -2.66 -7.02
C GLY A 53 8.85 -2.77 -8.03
N LEU A 54 9.96 -3.40 -7.65
CA LEU A 54 11.15 -3.55 -8.50
C LEU A 54 10.84 -4.10 -9.90
N ARG A 55 9.80 -4.91 -10.02
CA ARG A 55 9.34 -5.45 -11.31
C ARG A 55 8.94 -4.38 -12.33
N TYR A 56 8.52 -3.21 -11.86
CA TYR A 56 8.20 -2.08 -12.75
C TYR A 56 9.42 -1.46 -13.41
N LEU A 57 10.62 -1.74 -12.92
CA LEU A 57 11.87 -1.32 -13.57
C LEU A 57 12.08 -1.98 -14.93
N GLU A 58 11.56 -3.19 -15.12
CA GLU A 58 11.59 -3.89 -16.42
C GLU A 58 10.82 -3.11 -17.51
N ASN A 59 9.83 -2.34 -17.10
CA ASN A 59 9.01 -1.49 -17.98
C ASN A 59 9.44 -0.01 -17.98
N TYR A 60 10.64 0.28 -17.45
CA TYR A 60 11.17 1.66 -17.33
C TYR A 60 10.29 2.62 -16.52
N GLU A 61 9.48 2.12 -15.61
CA GLU A 61 8.57 2.89 -14.74
C GLU A 61 9.30 3.49 -13.53
N PHE A 62 10.40 4.21 -13.78
CA PHE A 62 11.28 4.75 -12.73
C PHE A 62 10.56 5.71 -11.79
N ARG A 63 9.63 6.51 -12.30
CA ARG A 63 8.86 7.44 -11.49
C ARG A 63 8.00 6.72 -10.47
N LEU A 64 7.27 5.69 -10.90
CA LEU A 64 6.41 4.89 -10.05
C LEU A 64 7.22 4.19 -8.94
N VAL A 65 8.36 3.61 -9.29
CA VAL A 65 9.26 2.96 -8.31
C VAL A 65 9.77 3.97 -7.29
N ARG A 66 10.20 5.15 -7.74
CA ARG A 66 10.68 6.21 -6.84
C ARG A 66 9.62 6.68 -5.87
N GLU A 67 8.40 6.90 -6.35
CA GLU A 67 7.26 7.30 -5.52
C GLU A 67 6.93 6.21 -4.50
N SER A 68 6.86 4.96 -4.92
CA SER A 68 6.59 3.80 -4.04
C SER A 68 7.64 3.63 -2.96
N LEU A 69 8.93 3.82 -3.27
CA LEU A 69 10.02 3.75 -2.30
C LEU A 69 9.95 4.89 -1.27
N LYS A 70 9.57 6.09 -1.68
CA LYS A 70 9.37 7.22 -0.77
C LYS A 70 8.22 6.94 0.20
N GLU A 71 7.09 6.47 -0.31
CA GLU A 71 5.92 6.13 0.51
C GLU A 71 6.23 4.97 1.45
N ARG A 72 7.01 3.99 1.04
CA ARG A 72 7.49 2.92 1.91
C ARG A 72 8.24 3.47 3.13
N GLU A 73 9.14 4.43 2.93
CA GLU A 73 9.89 5.04 4.03
C GLU A 73 8.98 5.86 4.96
N VAL A 74 7.96 6.53 4.42
CA VAL A 74 6.94 7.22 5.23
C VAL A 74 6.19 6.23 6.11
N ILE A 75 5.67 5.14 5.53
CA ILE A 75 4.94 4.11 6.26
C ILE A 75 5.81 3.46 7.34
N LYS A 76 7.08 3.17 7.03
CA LYS A 76 8.04 2.64 7.99
C LYS A 76 8.23 3.56 9.20
N LYS A 77 8.20 4.87 9.00
CA LYS A 77 8.30 5.84 10.09
C LYS A 77 7.02 5.93 10.93
N ILE A 78 5.86 6.07 10.28
CA ILE A 78 4.59 6.27 10.98
C ILE A 78 4.01 5.00 11.60
N ALA A 79 4.41 3.84 11.12
CA ALA A 79 3.96 2.53 11.57
C ALA A 79 5.14 1.63 12.02
N SER A 80 6.16 2.21 12.60
CA SER A 80 7.39 1.52 13.02
C SER A 80 7.16 0.41 14.05
N ASN A 81 6.07 0.49 14.80
CA ASN A 81 5.66 -0.51 15.78
C ASN A 81 5.06 -1.79 15.17
N ILE A 82 4.64 -1.75 13.91
CA ILE A 82 4.00 -2.89 13.21
C ILE A 82 4.68 -3.25 11.89
N THR A 83 5.72 -2.51 11.51
CA THR A 83 6.49 -2.78 10.28
C THR A 83 7.91 -3.20 10.62
N THR A 84 8.34 -4.31 10.05
CA THR A 84 9.70 -4.81 10.19
C THR A 84 10.35 -5.00 8.83
N PRO A 85 11.64 -4.63 8.66
CA PRO A 85 12.37 -4.93 7.43
C PRO A 85 12.44 -6.44 7.21
N LEU A 86 12.13 -6.87 5.98
CA LEU A 86 12.26 -8.25 5.56
C LEU A 86 13.31 -8.33 4.44
N PRO A 87 14.44 -9.02 4.65
CA PRO A 87 15.43 -9.18 3.58
C PRO A 87 14.93 -10.16 2.54
N PHE A 88 15.17 -9.81 1.26
CA PHE A 88 14.87 -10.65 0.11
C PHE A 88 16.15 -11.04 -0.59
N ILE A 89 16.25 -12.30 -0.97
CA ILE A 89 17.29 -12.79 -1.86
C ILE A 89 16.68 -12.92 -3.23
N CYS A 90 17.18 -12.13 -4.19
CA CYS A 90 16.78 -12.21 -5.59
C CYS A 90 17.82 -13.04 -6.36
N LEU A 91 17.37 -14.14 -6.95
CA LEU A 91 18.20 -14.95 -7.82
C LEU A 91 18.15 -14.34 -9.23
N LEU A 92 19.27 -13.80 -9.67
CA LEU A 92 19.43 -13.32 -11.05
C LEU A 92 20.00 -14.47 -11.89
N TYR A 93 19.24 -14.90 -12.87
CA TYR A 93 19.74 -15.83 -13.88
C TYR A 93 20.57 -15.06 -14.91
N THR A 94 21.69 -15.65 -15.34
CA THR A 94 22.54 -15.06 -16.37
C THR A 94 21.84 -15.03 -17.72
N SER A 95 22.30 -14.16 -18.63
CA SER A 95 21.72 -13.91 -19.94
C SER A 95 21.45 -15.17 -20.78
N ASP A 96 22.25 -16.20 -20.63
CA ASP A 96 22.09 -17.47 -21.38
C ASP A 96 20.79 -18.20 -21.05
N ALA A 97 20.34 -18.15 -19.81
CA ALA A 97 19.07 -18.76 -19.40
C ALA A 97 17.86 -17.93 -19.85
N ALA A 98 18.03 -16.61 -20.03
CA ALA A 98 16.98 -15.73 -20.52
C ALA A 98 16.79 -15.87 -22.04
N ASP A 99 17.86 -16.08 -22.79
CA ASP A 99 17.82 -16.27 -24.26
C ASP A 99 17.12 -17.57 -24.67
N GLU A 100 17.26 -18.64 -23.92
CA GLU A 100 16.56 -19.90 -24.20
C GLU A 100 15.05 -19.80 -24.00
N LYS A 101 14.57 -18.90 -23.16
CA LYS A 101 13.15 -18.76 -22.85
C LYS A 101 12.37 -17.94 -23.88
N TYR A 102 13.06 -17.17 -24.71
CA TYR A 102 12.49 -16.30 -25.75
C TYR A 102 12.86 -16.70 -27.19
N ARG A 103 13.44 -17.84 -27.38
CA ARG A 103 13.61 -18.50 -28.68
C ARG A 103 12.48 -19.55 -28.91
#